data_632c0a9ab5c5f32cdd556dd90842a220
#
_entry.id   632c0a9ab5c5f32cdd556dd90842a220
#
_cell.length_a   1.000
_cell.length_b   1.000
_cell.length_c   1.000
_cell.angle_alpha   90.00
_cell.angle_beta   90.00
_cell.angle_gamma   90.00
#
_symmetry.space_group_name_H-M   'P 1'
#
loop_
_entity.id
_entity.type
_entity.pdbx_description
1 polymer ?
#
loop_
_entity_poly.entity_id
_entity_poly.type
_entity_poly.pdbx_seq_one_letter_code
_entity_poly.pdbx_strand_id
1 'polypeptide(L)'
;MNRETNTHIEHLARDFVTRAIGVVGLGGIALIHLLDSLSKFKETPYVAWMYVGLMVGSIVVAGALVHLRDRRVWLASGLLAASAIVGYVVSRTTGLPNATDDIGNWGEPLGVASLFVEGLVVALSTYAYRATAKPALQGVTLRGTSGRRLQAA
;
A
#
# COMPACT_ATOMS: atom_id res chain seq x y z
N MET A 1 -3.91 -19.42 -30.58
CA MET A 1 -3.54 -18.30 -29.68
C MET A 1 -2.39 -18.80 -28.81
N ASN A 2 -1.19 -18.17 -28.93
CA ASN A 2 0.05 -18.73 -28.38
C ASN A 2 0.09 -18.61 -26.83
N ARG A 3 0.73 -19.58 -26.16
CA ARG A 3 0.90 -19.58 -24.68
C ARG A 3 1.57 -18.30 -24.17
N GLU A 4 2.51 -17.73 -24.91
CA GLU A 4 3.19 -16.48 -24.56
C GLU A 4 2.26 -15.27 -24.51
N THR A 5 1.29 -15.19 -25.45
CA THR A 5 0.29 -14.11 -25.46
C THR A 5 -0.63 -14.19 -24.24
N ASN A 6 -1.04 -15.41 -23.85
CA ASN A 6 -1.90 -15.59 -22.68
C ASN A 6 -1.19 -15.22 -21.38
N THR A 7 0.07 -15.61 -21.19
CA THR A 7 0.83 -15.24 -19.99
C THR A 7 1.05 -13.75 -19.88
N HIS A 8 1.27 -13.05 -21.01
CA HIS A 8 1.42 -11.60 -21.00
C HIS A 8 0.12 -10.88 -20.58
N ILE A 9 -1.03 -11.32 -21.12
CA ILE A 9 -2.34 -10.77 -20.76
C ILE A 9 -2.64 -11.00 -19.27
N GLU A 10 -2.35 -12.19 -18.75
CA GLU A 10 -2.54 -12.51 -17.33
C GLU A 10 -1.70 -11.62 -16.41
N HIS A 11 -0.45 -11.33 -16.78
CA HIS A 11 0.40 -10.42 -16.01
C HIS A 11 -0.13 -8.99 -16.01
N LEU A 12 -0.59 -8.49 -17.15
CA LEU A 12 -1.19 -7.14 -17.25
C LEU A 12 -2.48 -7.04 -16.45
N ALA A 13 -3.36 -8.03 -16.56
CA ALA A 13 -4.62 -8.08 -15.82
C ALA A 13 -4.37 -8.10 -14.31
N ARG A 14 -3.41 -8.91 -13.84
CA ARG A 14 -3.04 -8.99 -12.42
C ARG A 14 -2.46 -7.67 -11.91
N ASP A 15 -1.56 -7.02 -12.65
CA ASP A 15 -1.01 -5.71 -12.27
C ASP A 15 -2.11 -4.66 -12.16
N PHE A 16 -3.01 -4.63 -13.15
CA PHE A 16 -4.16 -3.71 -13.14
C PHE A 16 -5.06 -3.93 -11.93
N VAL A 17 -5.48 -5.17 -11.67
CA VAL A 17 -6.33 -5.51 -10.53
C VAL A 17 -5.65 -5.16 -9.20
N THR A 18 -4.36 -5.49 -9.06
CA THR A 18 -3.60 -5.18 -7.83
C THR A 18 -3.57 -3.67 -7.57
N ARG A 19 -3.34 -2.85 -8.61
CA ARG A 19 -3.36 -1.39 -8.50
C ARG A 19 -4.74 -0.85 -8.18
N ALA A 20 -5.77 -1.38 -8.83
CA ALA A 20 -7.15 -0.98 -8.57
C ALA A 20 -7.55 -1.23 -7.10
N ILE A 21 -7.21 -2.40 -6.56
CA ILE A 21 -7.44 -2.72 -5.14
C ILE A 21 -6.64 -1.77 -4.23
N GLY A 22 -5.38 -1.46 -4.58
CA GLY A 22 -4.57 -0.49 -3.83
C GLY A 22 -5.18 0.91 -3.80
N VAL A 23 -5.68 1.39 -4.93
CA VAL A 23 -6.38 2.70 -5.04
C VAL A 23 -7.66 2.71 -4.20
N VAL A 24 -8.47 1.64 -4.29
CA VAL A 24 -9.70 1.51 -3.47
C VAL A 24 -9.36 1.47 -1.98
N GLY A 25 -8.33 0.72 -1.57
CA GLY A 25 -7.88 0.66 -0.18
C GLY A 25 -7.43 2.04 0.35
N LEU A 26 -6.60 2.77 -0.42
CA LEU A 26 -6.18 4.13 -0.07
C LEU A 26 -7.35 5.10 -0.02
N GLY A 27 -8.32 4.96 -0.93
CA GLY A 27 -9.58 5.72 -0.89
C GLY A 27 -10.39 5.41 0.37
N GLY A 28 -10.42 4.15 0.79
CA GLY A 28 -11.04 3.71 2.05
C GLY A 28 -10.38 4.34 3.27
N ILE A 29 -9.03 4.37 3.32
CA ILE A 29 -8.29 5.06 4.39
C ILE A 29 -8.69 6.54 4.43
N ALA A 30 -8.67 7.23 3.28
CA ALA A 30 -9.02 8.64 3.21
C ALA A 30 -10.46 8.89 3.69
N LEU A 31 -11.41 8.05 3.28
CA LEU A 31 -12.82 8.20 3.64
C LEU A 31 -13.06 7.99 5.15
N ILE A 32 -12.48 6.94 5.73
CA ILE A 32 -12.66 6.64 7.16
C ILE A 32 -12.10 7.80 8.01
N HIS A 33 -10.89 8.27 7.68
CA HIS A 33 -10.28 9.39 8.42
C HIS A 33 -11.01 10.73 8.18
N LEU A 34 -11.66 10.92 7.02
CA LEU A 34 -12.54 12.05 6.80
C LEU A 34 -13.73 12.02 7.76
N LEU A 35 -14.38 10.87 7.90
CA LEU A 35 -15.54 10.73 8.78
C LEU A 35 -15.19 10.97 10.25
N ASP A 36 -14.03 10.45 10.69
CA ASP A 36 -13.56 10.61 12.06
C ASP A 36 -13.01 12.03 12.35
N SER A 37 -12.44 12.70 11.34
CA SER A 37 -11.86 14.04 11.51
C SER A 37 -12.84 15.09 11.99
N LEU A 38 -14.13 14.94 11.65
CA LEU A 38 -15.17 15.93 12.00
C LEU A 38 -15.35 16.08 13.53
N SER A 39 -15.28 14.99 14.28
CA SER A 39 -15.31 15.00 15.74
C SER A 39 -13.99 15.51 16.31
N LYS A 40 -12.86 15.05 15.76
CA LYS A 40 -11.52 15.37 16.24
C LYS A 40 -11.13 16.84 16.10
N PHE A 41 -11.71 17.59 15.16
CA PHE A 41 -11.49 19.04 15.07
C PHE A 41 -12.01 19.79 16.32
N LYS A 42 -13.03 19.26 16.99
CA LYS A 42 -13.59 19.85 18.22
C LYS A 42 -12.85 19.40 19.46
N GLU A 43 -12.45 18.15 19.50
CA GLU A 43 -11.83 17.52 20.68
C GLU A 43 -10.32 17.76 20.75
N THR A 44 -9.60 17.43 19.65
CA THR A 44 -8.14 17.45 19.56
C THR A 44 -7.69 17.91 18.16
N PRO A 45 -7.64 19.22 17.91
CA PRO A 45 -7.41 19.76 16.55
C PRO A 45 -6.14 19.26 15.85
N TYR A 46 -5.06 19.01 16.60
CA TYR A 46 -3.81 18.49 16.00
C TYR A 46 -3.97 17.08 15.45
N VAL A 47 -4.78 16.21 16.09
CA VAL A 47 -5.09 14.86 15.58
C VAL A 47 -5.90 14.98 14.29
N ALA A 48 -6.87 15.91 14.24
CA ALA A 48 -7.62 16.17 13.02
C ALA A 48 -6.70 16.60 11.86
N TRP A 49 -5.69 17.45 12.12
CA TRP A 49 -4.69 17.82 11.12
C TRP A 49 -3.81 16.64 10.69
N MET A 50 -3.47 15.72 11.58
CA MET A 50 -2.79 14.47 11.22
C MET A 50 -3.66 13.62 10.28
N TYR A 51 -4.98 13.56 10.52
CA TYR A 51 -5.92 12.88 9.62
C TYR A 51 -5.99 13.56 8.25
N VAL A 52 -6.00 14.90 8.19
CA VAL A 52 -5.91 15.63 6.92
C VAL A 52 -4.63 15.27 6.16
N GLY A 53 -3.49 15.21 6.84
CA GLY A 53 -2.22 14.78 6.24
C GLY A 53 -2.30 13.35 5.68
N LEU A 54 -2.92 12.43 6.42
CA LEU A 54 -3.12 11.05 6.00
C LEU A 54 -4.07 10.95 4.77
N MET A 55 -5.16 11.72 4.75
CA MET A 55 -6.07 11.79 3.62
C MET A 55 -5.38 12.30 2.35
N VAL A 56 -4.68 13.43 2.46
CA VAL A 56 -3.93 14.00 1.34
C VAL A 56 -2.86 13.02 0.84
N GLY A 57 -2.10 12.42 1.77
CA GLY A 57 -1.12 11.38 1.45
C GLY A 57 -1.73 10.19 0.72
N SER A 58 -2.89 9.71 1.18
CA SER A 58 -3.62 8.59 0.55
C SER A 58 -4.03 8.93 -0.88
N ILE A 59 -4.58 10.14 -1.12
CA ILE A 59 -4.98 10.58 -2.46
C ILE A 59 -3.77 10.70 -3.39
N VAL A 60 -2.68 11.30 -2.92
CA VAL A 60 -1.44 11.46 -3.70
C VAL A 60 -0.85 10.10 -4.06
N VAL A 61 -0.77 9.17 -3.10
CA VAL A 61 -0.23 7.82 -3.34
C VAL A 61 -1.17 7.02 -4.25
N ALA A 62 -2.49 7.16 -4.11
CA ALA A 62 -3.46 6.53 -5.01
C ALA A 62 -3.28 7.04 -6.45
N GLY A 63 -3.14 8.35 -6.65
CA GLY A 63 -2.82 8.94 -7.94
C GLY A 63 -1.48 8.42 -8.50
N ALA A 64 -0.46 8.31 -7.66
CA ALA A 64 0.83 7.76 -8.05
C ALA A 64 0.73 6.27 -8.47
N LEU A 65 -0.11 5.46 -7.82
CA LEU A 65 -0.37 4.08 -8.22
C LEU A 65 -1.00 3.98 -9.62
N VAL A 66 -1.82 4.95 -10.01
CA VAL A 66 -2.42 5.00 -11.35
C VAL A 66 -1.40 5.39 -12.42
N HIS A 67 -0.58 6.40 -12.14
CA HIS A 67 0.26 7.04 -13.17
C HIS A 67 1.71 6.52 -13.21
N LEU A 68 2.25 6.03 -12.08
CA LEU A 68 3.65 5.63 -11.97
C LEU A 68 3.79 4.10 -11.90
N ARG A 69 4.79 3.57 -12.59
CA ARG A 69 5.14 2.15 -12.57
C ARG A 69 6.34 1.83 -11.66
N ASP A 70 6.66 2.74 -10.73
CA ASP A 70 7.77 2.56 -9.79
C ASP A 70 7.30 1.75 -8.56
N ARG A 71 8.10 0.74 -8.18
CA ARG A 71 7.87 -0.06 -6.97
C ARG A 71 7.89 0.77 -5.67
N ARG A 72 8.53 1.94 -5.69
CA ARG A 72 8.59 2.86 -4.54
C ARG A 72 7.20 3.37 -4.14
N VAL A 73 6.26 3.42 -5.10
CA VAL A 73 4.89 3.81 -4.81
C VAL A 73 4.21 2.80 -3.89
N TRP A 74 4.49 1.50 -4.07
CA TRP A 74 4.01 0.46 -3.17
C TRP A 74 4.63 0.55 -1.77
N LEU A 75 5.91 0.91 -1.70
CA LEU A 75 6.55 1.18 -0.41
C LEU A 75 5.88 2.36 0.30
N ALA A 76 5.63 3.47 -0.40
CA ALA A 76 4.93 4.62 0.14
C ALA A 76 3.52 4.27 0.62
N SER A 77 2.76 3.49 -0.17
CA SER A 77 1.43 2.99 0.20
C SER A 77 1.45 2.17 1.50
N GLY A 78 2.37 1.21 1.59
CA GLY A 78 2.51 0.37 2.78
C GLY A 78 2.94 1.15 4.02
N LEU A 79 3.88 2.09 3.89
CA LEU A 79 4.34 2.94 5.00
C LEU A 79 3.25 3.88 5.49
N LEU A 80 2.48 4.46 4.57
CA LEU A 80 1.37 5.33 4.93
C LEU A 80 0.29 4.57 5.72
N ALA A 81 -0.13 3.41 5.24
CA ALA A 81 -1.10 2.57 5.96
C ALA A 81 -0.54 2.07 7.31
N ALA A 82 0.72 1.65 7.36
CA ALA A 82 1.37 1.24 8.61
C ALA A 82 1.46 2.38 9.63
N SER A 83 1.69 3.62 9.19
CA SER A 83 1.73 4.78 10.09
C SER A 83 0.38 5.04 10.77
N ALA A 84 -0.72 4.82 10.06
CA ALA A 84 -2.07 4.94 10.61
C ALA A 84 -2.34 3.84 11.65
N ILE A 85 -1.96 2.58 11.37
CA ILE A 85 -2.05 1.47 12.35
C ILE A 85 -1.25 1.81 13.62
N VAL A 86 -0.02 2.31 13.47
CA VAL A 86 0.81 2.71 14.61
C VAL A 86 0.13 3.82 15.41
N GLY A 87 -0.41 4.84 14.74
CA GLY A 87 -1.17 5.92 15.36
C GLY A 87 -2.36 5.39 16.17
N TYR A 88 -3.12 4.46 15.59
CA TYR A 88 -4.24 3.80 16.29
C TYR A 88 -3.75 3.05 17.54
N VAL A 89 -2.74 2.19 17.40
CA VAL A 89 -2.20 1.43 18.55
C VAL A 89 -1.72 2.35 19.65
N VAL A 90 -0.98 3.42 19.32
CA VAL A 90 -0.51 4.40 20.31
C VAL A 90 -1.68 5.09 21.00
N SER A 91 -2.73 5.51 20.27
CA SER A 91 -3.90 6.16 20.87
C SER A 91 -4.65 5.24 21.84
N ARG A 92 -4.68 3.92 21.61
CA ARG A 92 -5.37 2.94 22.46
C ARG A 92 -4.51 2.39 23.61
N THR A 93 -3.19 2.58 23.56
CA THR A 93 -2.26 2.08 24.61
C THR A 93 -1.78 3.19 25.53
N THR A 94 -0.90 4.05 25.06
CA THR A 94 -0.29 5.13 25.84
C THR A 94 -1.07 6.43 25.78
N GLY A 95 -2.01 6.54 24.84
CA GLY A 95 -2.70 7.77 24.52
C GLY A 95 -1.85 8.73 23.70
N LEU A 96 -2.50 9.75 23.17
CA LEU A 96 -1.85 10.87 22.49
C LEU A 96 -1.88 12.10 23.41
N PRO A 97 -0.97 13.07 23.25
CA PRO A 97 -0.96 14.27 24.10
C PRO A 97 -2.34 14.96 24.08
N ASN A 98 -2.91 15.22 25.25
CA ASN A 98 -4.26 15.79 25.43
C ASN A 98 -5.40 15.00 24.73
N ALA A 99 -5.20 13.71 24.45
CA ALA A 99 -6.18 12.80 23.86
C ALA A 99 -5.99 11.39 24.47
N THR A 100 -6.35 11.27 25.75
CA THR A 100 -6.22 10.03 26.52
C THR A 100 -7.54 9.28 26.64
N ASP A 101 -8.65 9.87 26.24
CA ASP A 101 -10.01 9.29 26.35
C ASP A 101 -10.18 8.03 25.51
N ASP A 102 -9.33 7.88 24.49
CA ASP A 102 -9.31 6.72 23.60
C ASP A 102 -8.55 5.51 24.19
N ILE A 103 -7.84 5.64 25.30
CA ILE A 103 -7.06 4.55 25.91
C ILE A 103 -7.99 3.39 26.30
N GLY A 104 -7.67 2.19 25.81
CA GLY A 104 -8.45 0.97 26.05
C GLY A 104 -9.70 0.81 25.21
N ASN A 105 -10.08 1.80 24.41
CA ASN A 105 -11.24 1.72 23.52
C ASN A 105 -10.90 1.04 22.19
N TRP A 106 -10.64 -0.27 22.22
CA TRP A 106 -10.27 -1.05 21.03
C TRP A 106 -11.44 -1.39 20.11
N GLY A 107 -12.68 -1.29 20.60
CA GLY A 107 -13.89 -1.71 19.88
C GLY A 107 -14.61 -0.59 19.14
N GLU A 108 -14.02 0.58 19.00
CA GLU A 108 -14.61 1.69 18.28
C GLU A 108 -14.77 1.32 16.79
N PRO A 109 -16.00 1.40 16.21
CA PRO A 109 -16.29 0.81 14.91
C PRO A 109 -15.48 1.38 13.77
N LEU A 110 -15.26 2.70 13.72
CA LEU A 110 -14.45 3.33 12.65
C LEU A 110 -12.97 2.94 12.76
N GLY A 111 -12.44 2.85 13.98
CA GLY A 111 -11.07 2.42 14.21
C GLY A 111 -10.84 0.96 13.84
N VAL A 112 -11.79 0.06 14.15
CA VAL A 112 -11.70 -1.35 13.71
C VAL A 112 -11.77 -1.46 12.19
N ALA A 113 -12.68 -0.70 11.55
CA ALA A 113 -12.77 -0.67 10.09
C ALA A 113 -11.48 -0.11 9.45
N SER A 114 -10.88 0.92 10.06
CA SER A 114 -9.59 1.49 9.64
C SER A 114 -8.49 0.46 9.68
N LEU A 115 -8.30 -0.23 10.82
CA LEU A 115 -7.30 -1.29 10.97
C LEU A 115 -7.42 -2.38 9.91
N PHE A 116 -8.66 -2.78 9.57
CA PHE A 116 -8.89 -3.78 8.55
C PHE A 116 -8.44 -3.29 7.17
N VAL A 117 -8.85 -2.08 6.77
CA VAL A 117 -8.48 -1.51 5.46
C VAL A 117 -6.97 -1.24 5.39
N GLU A 118 -6.39 -0.68 6.42
CA GLU A 118 -4.96 -0.40 6.52
C GLU A 118 -4.12 -1.69 6.49
N GLY A 119 -4.54 -2.71 7.22
CA GLY A 119 -3.91 -4.03 7.21
C GLY A 119 -3.93 -4.67 5.82
N LEU A 120 -5.06 -4.57 5.09
CA LEU A 120 -5.14 -5.02 3.71
C LEU A 120 -4.21 -4.25 2.78
N VAL A 121 -4.12 -2.91 2.93
CA VAL A 121 -3.21 -2.08 2.12
C VAL A 121 -1.75 -2.43 2.42
N VAL A 122 -1.36 -2.66 3.67
CA VAL A 122 -0.01 -3.10 4.04
C VAL A 122 0.31 -4.45 3.41
N ALA A 123 -0.60 -5.43 3.53
CA ALA A 123 -0.40 -6.77 2.97
C ALA A 123 -0.26 -6.72 1.44
N LEU A 124 -1.17 -5.99 0.76
CA LEU A 124 -1.15 -5.81 -0.69
C LEU A 124 0.11 -5.10 -1.16
N SER A 125 0.51 -4.03 -0.47
CA SER A 125 1.72 -3.26 -0.79
C SER A 125 2.98 -4.10 -0.64
N THR A 126 3.06 -4.92 0.40
CA THR A 126 4.17 -5.85 0.62
C THR A 126 4.25 -6.90 -0.48
N TYR A 127 3.11 -7.47 -0.86
CA TYR A 127 3.01 -8.41 -1.97
C TYR A 127 3.48 -7.78 -3.28
N ALA A 128 2.90 -6.63 -3.65
CA ALA A 128 3.20 -5.96 -4.90
C ALA A 128 4.66 -5.47 -4.98
N TYR A 129 5.21 -4.94 -3.88
CA TYR A 129 6.61 -4.53 -3.79
C TYR A 129 7.56 -5.71 -4.03
N ARG A 130 7.27 -6.89 -3.44
CA ARG A 130 8.07 -8.11 -3.65
C ARG A 130 7.90 -8.69 -5.04
N ALA A 131 6.68 -8.66 -5.60
CA ALA A 131 6.41 -9.15 -6.94
C ALA A 131 7.13 -8.32 -8.02
N THR A 132 7.24 -7.00 -7.83
CA THR A 132 7.96 -6.10 -8.73
C THR A 132 9.47 -6.12 -8.54
N ALA A 133 9.98 -6.66 -7.43
CA ALA A 133 11.42 -6.77 -7.14
C ALA A 133 12.10 -7.97 -7.82
N LYS A 134 11.35 -8.87 -8.48
CA LYS A 134 11.89 -10.05 -9.18
C LYS A 134 12.06 -9.74 -10.66
N PRO A 135 13.21 -9.25 -11.14
CA PRO A 135 13.59 -9.46 -12.52
C PRO A 135 15.07 -9.82 -12.70
N ALA A 136 15.34 -10.50 -13.80
CA ALA A 136 16.59 -10.47 -14.57
C ALA A 136 17.76 -11.40 -14.19
N LEU A 137 17.63 -12.40 -13.31
CA LEU A 137 18.69 -13.42 -13.21
C LEU A 137 18.47 -14.64 -14.11
N GLN A 138 17.31 -14.78 -14.78
CA GLN A 138 17.05 -15.92 -15.67
C GLN A 138 17.48 -15.72 -17.13
N GLY A 139 17.81 -14.51 -17.55
CA GLY A 139 18.18 -14.21 -18.95
C GLY A 139 19.68 -14.30 -19.27
N VAL A 140 20.55 -14.38 -18.26
CA VAL A 140 22.02 -14.31 -18.49
C VAL A 140 22.68 -15.69 -18.69
N THR A 141 22.04 -16.76 -18.21
CA THR A 141 22.70 -18.10 -18.19
C THR A 141 22.61 -18.84 -19.51
N LEU A 142 21.76 -18.43 -20.48
CA LEU A 142 21.61 -19.18 -21.74
C LEU A 142 22.36 -18.58 -22.95
N ARG A 143 23.03 -17.43 -22.79
CA ARG A 143 23.74 -16.79 -23.90
C ARG A 143 25.24 -17.13 -23.94
N GLY A 144 25.74 -17.86 -22.95
CA GLY A 144 27.19 -18.17 -22.82
C GLY A 144 27.66 -19.50 -23.41
N THR A 145 26.77 -20.42 -23.80
CA THR A 145 27.18 -21.79 -24.21
C THR A 145 27.05 -22.12 -25.68
N SER A 146 26.45 -21.23 -26.48
CA SER A 146 26.26 -21.51 -27.94
C SER A 146 27.38 -21.00 -28.84
N GLY A 147 28.38 -20.28 -28.33
CA GLY A 147 29.43 -19.64 -29.16
C GLY A 147 30.75 -20.41 -29.29
N ARG A 148 30.91 -21.61 -28.69
CA ARG A 148 32.23 -22.24 -28.59
C ARG A 148 32.40 -23.61 -29.31
N ARG A 149 31.48 -23.94 -30.23
CA ARG A 149 31.56 -25.27 -30.91
C ARG A 149 31.80 -25.24 -32.43
N LEU A 150 32.21 -24.12 -33.05
CA LEU A 150 32.42 -24.08 -34.51
C LEU A 150 33.82 -23.61 -34.96
N GLN A 151 34.85 -23.80 -34.13
CA GLN A 151 36.25 -23.55 -34.57
C GLN A 151 37.16 -24.69 -34.16
N ALA A 152 36.83 -25.91 -34.56
CA ALA A 152 37.75 -27.05 -34.53
C ALA A 152 37.33 -28.06 -35.64
N ALA A 153 37.56 -27.73 -36.89
CA ALA A 153 37.70 -28.64 -38.04
C ALA A 153 38.44 -27.95 -39.15
#